data_6d885d9f75765c9a7fcd4026ab385858
#
_entry.id   6d885d9f75765c9a7fcd4026ab385858
#
_cell.length_a   1.000
_cell.length_b   1.000
_cell.length_c   1.000
_cell.angle_alpha   90.00
_cell.angle_beta   90.00
_cell.angle_gamma   90.00
#
_symmetry.space_group_name_H-M   'P 1'
#
loop_
_entity.id
_entity.type
_entity.pdbx_description
1 polymer ?
#
loop_
_entity_poly.entity_id
_entity_poly.type
_entity_poly.pdbx_seq_one_letter_code
_entity_poly.pdbx_strand_id
1 'polypeptide(L)'
;MARDQSTVQSGAPAHIKAVALKLFAERGVDGVTVRQIAEAAGQKNHAALTYHFGSKEALIRVLIVDGARAIDARRNAALDAASEAGGPKSVLEIMQILVDTSIDPDPPEWGECYNRFVVGLQSSNRALFMDALAGQWNSGYQRCLDEVRLLKKDISPSILNQRLVFMGGALGGILAGRETELADQSRQHPMWTHPDTLNQVARALTAIIEG
;
A
#
# COMPACT_ATOMS: atom_id res chain seq x y z
N MET A 1 2.99 -36.00 -26.87
CA MET A 1 2.28 -34.83 -26.37
C MET A 1 3.10 -34.21 -25.23
N ALA A 2 3.99 -33.29 -25.55
CA ALA A 2 4.74 -32.52 -24.55
C ALA A 2 3.85 -31.37 -24.08
N ARG A 3 3.41 -31.43 -22.82
CA ARG A 3 2.72 -30.30 -22.18
C ARG A 3 3.71 -29.17 -22.00
N ASP A 4 3.34 -28.03 -22.51
CA ASP A 4 4.03 -26.77 -22.45
C ASP A 4 4.40 -26.39 -21.01
N GLN A 5 5.67 -26.59 -20.62
CA GLN A 5 6.20 -26.24 -19.31
C GLN A 5 6.56 -24.73 -19.22
N SER A 6 6.46 -24.00 -20.32
CA SER A 6 6.86 -22.58 -20.40
C SER A 6 5.83 -21.62 -19.80
N THR A 7 4.55 -21.94 -19.87
CA THR A 7 3.46 -21.10 -19.32
C THR A 7 3.34 -21.17 -17.78
N VAL A 8 3.80 -22.24 -17.16
CA VAL A 8 3.81 -22.40 -15.69
C VAL A 8 4.97 -21.62 -15.04
N GLN A 9 6.07 -21.41 -15.75
CA GLN A 9 7.24 -20.68 -15.21
C GLN A 9 7.05 -19.15 -15.19
N SER A 10 6.25 -18.57 -16.08
CA SER A 10 6.04 -17.11 -16.12
C SER A 10 5.15 -16.59 -14.97
N GLY A 11 4.30 -17.43 -14.38
CA GLY A 11 3.45 -17.10 -13.24
C GLY A 11 4.08 -17.33 -11.87
N ALA A 12 5.18 -18.11 -11.78
CA ALA A 12 5.77 -18.47 -10.49
C ALA A 12 6.27 -17.27 -9.64
N PRO A 13 7.00 -16.28 -10.22
CA PRO A 13 7.43 -15.12 -9.45
C PRO A 13 6.26 -14.27 -8.94
N ALA A 14 5.22 -14.07 -9.74
CA ALA A 14 4.04 -13.32 -9.33
C ALA A 14 3.32 -14.03 -8.18
N HIS A 15 3.12 -15.34 -8.29
CA HIS A 15 2.51 -16.14 -7.23
C HIS A 15 3.33 -16.14 -5.93
N ILE A 16 4.67 -16.27 -6.01
CA ILE A 16 5.55 -16.16 -4.84
C ILE A 16 5.41 -14.78 -4.18
N LYS A 17 5.36 -13.69 -4.96
CA LYS A 17 5.16 -12.34 -4.45
C LYS A 17 3.83 -12.21 -3.69
N ALA A 18 2.72 -12.69 -4.26
CA ALA A 18 1.40 -12.61 -3.63
C ALA A 18 1.35 -13.40 -2.31
N VAL A 19 1.88 -14.62 -2.30
CA VAL A 19 1.96 -15.45 -1.09
C VAL A 19 2.85 -14.82 -0.03
N ALA A 20 4.02 -14.32 -0.41
CA ALA A 20 4.95 -13.67 0.51
C ALA A 20 4.35 -12.40 1.13
N LEU A 21 3.71 -11.55 0.31
CA LEU A 21 3.04 -10.34 0.76
C LEU A 21 1.99 -10.65 1.82
N LYS A 22 1.14 -11.66 1.57
CA LYS A 22 0.12 -12.10 2.53
C LYS A 22 0.75 -12.57 3.84
N LEU A 23 1.76 -13.44 3.77
CA LEU A 23 2.45 -13.94 4.96
C LEU A 23 3.12 -12.83 5.75
N PHE A 24 3.79 -11.88 5.09
CA PHE A 24 4.41 -10.74 5.75
C PHE A 24 3.39 -9.79 6.38
N ALA A 25 2.26 -9.57 5.73
CA ALA A 25 1.16 -8.78 6.29
C ALA A 25 0.55 -9.44 7.55
N GLU A 26 0.47 -10.78 7.59
CA GLU A 26 -0.11 -11.53 8.70
C GLU A 26 0.84 -11.71 9.89
N ARG A 27 2.13 -11.91 9.64
CA ARG A 27 3.10 -12.38 10.64
C ARG A 27 4.30 -11.47 10.83
N GLY A 28 4.36 -10.37 10.07
CA GLY A 28 5.55 -9.53 9.99
C GLY A 28 6.68 -10.18 9.18
N VAL A 29 7.60 -9.36 8.70
CA VAL A 29 8.71 -9.85 7.86
C VAL A 29 9.67 -10.77 8.63
N ASP A 30 9.88 -10.53 9.93
CA ASP A 30 10.79 -11.33 10.75
C ASP A 30 10.19 -12.69 11.14
N GLY A 31 8.85 -12.77 11.24
CA GLY A 31 8.12 -13.99 11.58
C GLY A 31 8.00 -15.01 10.44
N VAL A 32 8.51 -14.70 9.24
CA VAL A 32 8.34 -15.54 8.04
C VAL A 32 9.69 -15.94 7.45
N THR A 33 9.88 -17.25 7.23
CA THR A 33 11.08 -17.82 6.63
C THR A 33 10.89 -18.06 5.11
N VAL A 34 12.01 -18.12 4.38
CA VAL A 34 12.04 -18.50 2.94
C VAL A 34 11.33 -19.85 2.71
N ARG A 35 11.52 -20.80 3.64
CA ARG A 35 10.90 -22.12 3.57
C ARG A 35 9.37 -22.04 3.64
N GLN A 36 8.85 -21.26 4.59
CA GLN A 36 7.39 -21.08 4.72
C GLN A 36 6.77 -20.41 3.48
N ILE A 37 7.47 -19.43 2.87
CA ILE A 37 7.01 -18.81 1.63
C ILE A 37 6.97 -19.85 0.50
N ALA A 38 8.03 -20.65 0.34
CA ALA A 38 8.11 -21.67 -0.70
C ALA A 38 7.03 -22.74 -0.52
N GLU A 39 6.83 -23.24 0.69
CA GLU A 39 5.80 -24.23 1.03
C GLU A 39 4.39 -23.68 0.73
N ALA A 40 4.09 -22.45 1.19
CA ALA A 40 2.80 -21.80 0.95
C ALA A 40 2.55 -21.47 -0.54
N ALA A 41 3.62 -21.19 -1.30
CA ALA A 41 3.54 -20.99 -2.75
C ALA A 41 3.53 -22.32 -3.55
N GLY A 42 3.44 -23.47 -2.90
CA GLY A 42 3.42 -24.78 -3.56
C GLY A 42 4.71 -25.11 -4.31
N GLN A 43 5.83 -24.47 -3.97
CA GLN A 43 7.12 -24.71 -4.61
C GLN A 43 7.77 -25.97 -4.02
N LYS A 44 8.05 -26.94 -4.87
CA LYS A 44 8.72 -28.21 -4.47
C LYS A 44 10.15 -28.00 -3.97
N ASN A 45 10.78 -26.90 -4.36
CA ASN A 45 12.16 -26.58 -4.01
C ASN A 45 12.25 -25.17 -3.39
N HIS A 46 12.79 -25.08 -2.16
CA HIS A 46 13.07 -23.80 -1.50
C HIS A 46 14.03 -22.89 -2.29
N ALA A 47 14.84 -23.48 -3.19
CA ALA A 47 15.71 -22.73 -4.09
C ALA A 47 14.95 -21.84 -5.07
N ALA A 48 13.66 -22.07 -5.32
CA ALA A 48 12.88 -21.27 -6.24
C ALA A 48 12.85 -19.78 -5.84
N LEU A 49 12.66 -19.46 -4.54
CA LEU A 49 12.71 -18.08 -4.08
C LEU A 49 14.09 -17.46 -4.29
N THR A 50 15.15 -18.18 -3.93
CA THR A 50 16.54 -17.72 -4.13
C THR A 50 16.86 -17.56 -5.59
N TYR A 51 16.36 -18.43 -6.45
CA TYR A 51 16.55 -18.35 -7.91
C TYR A 51 15.89 -17.10 -8.49
N HIS A 52 14.65 -16.77 -8.07
CA HIS A 52 13.91 -15.64 -8.63
C HIS A 52 14.26 -14.29 -8.00
N PHE A 53 14.59 -14.27 -6.72
CA PHE A 53 14.74 -13.03 -5.94
C PHE A 53 16.10 -12.89 -5.25
N GLY A 54 16.92 -13.93 -5.22
CA GLY A 54 18.22 -13.93 -4.56
C GLY A 54 18.12 -14.11 -3.04
N SER A 55 17.30 -13.32 -2.36
CA SER A 55 17.14 -13.39 -0.89
C SER A 55 15.73 -12.99 -0.45
N LYS A 56 15.39 -13.27 0.82
CA LYS A 56 14.15 -12.77 1.43
C LYS A 56 14.11 -11.24 1.46
N GLU A 57 15.23 -10.60 1.79
CA GLU A 57 15.31 -9.12 1.78
C GLU A 57 15.09 -8.54 0.40
N ALA A 58 15.68 -9.14 -0.64
CA ALA A 58 15.46 -8.70 -2.02
C ALA A 58 13.99 -8.85 -2.44
N LEU A 59 13.31 -9.94 -2.02
CA LEU A 59 11.87 -10.09 -2.23
C LEU A 59 11.07 -9.00 -1.50
N ILE A 60 11.40 -8.68 -0.25
CA ILE A 60 10.76 -7.59 0.51
C ILE A 60 10.93 -6.27 -0.23
N ARG A 61 12.12 -5.95 -0.73
CA ARG A 61 12.40 -4.74 -1.51
C ARG A 61 11.55 -4.68 -2.79
N VAL A 62 11.44 -5.79 -3.51
CA VAL A 62 10.58 -5.88 -4.70
C VAL A 62 9.12 -5.59 -4.35
N LEU A 63 8.58 -6.17 -3.27
CA LEU A 63 7.20 -5.94 -2.84
C LEU A 63 6.96 -4.48 -2.46
N ILE A 64 7.90 -3.84 -1.75
CA ILE A 64 7.83 -2.41 -1.41
C ILE A 64 7.73 -1.57 -2.69
N VAL A 65 8.65 -1.77 -3.62
CA VAL A 65 8.76 -0.96 -4.85
C VAL A 65 7.56 -1.18 -5.78
N ASP A 66 7.15 -2.43 -5.98
CA ASP A 66 6.04 -2.74 -6.88
C ASP A 66 4.74 -2.08 -6.41
N GLY A 67 4.40 -2.20 -5.13
CA GLY A 67 3.18 -1.59 -4.60
C GLY A 67 3.27 -0.05 -4.53
N ALA A 68 4.41 0.49 -4.09
CA ALA A 68 4.61 1.94 -4.07
C ALA A 68 4.47 2.57 -5.47
N ARG A 69 5.07 1.94 -6.48
CA ARG A 69 4.97 2.36 -7.89
C ARG A 69 3.54 2.33 -8.40
N ALA A 70 2.80 1.27 -8.10
CA ALA A 70 1.41 1.14 -8.52
C ALA A 70 0.52 2.22 -7.89
N ILE A 71 0.66 2.45 -6.58
CA ILE A 71 -0.06 3.51 -5.86
C ILE A 71 0.33 4.89 -6.39
N ASP A 72 1.62 5.17 -6.59
CA ASP A 72 2.11 6.45 -7.08
C ASP A 72 1.57 6.76 -8.48
N ALA A 73 1.55 5.77 -9.36
CA ALA A 73 0.99 5.91 -10.72
C ALA A 73 -0.50 6.25 -10.70
N ARG A 74 -1.32 5.52 -9.91
CA ARG A 74 -2.76 5.80 -9.78
C ARG A 74 -3.01 7.19 -9.19
N ARG A 75 -2.25 7.57 -8.18
CA ARG A 75 -2.38 8.85 -7.51
C ARG A 75 -2.04 10.03 -8.43
N ASN A 76 -0.96 9.90 -9.19
CA ASN A 76 -0.62 10.91 -10.19
C ASN A 76 -1.70 11.01 -11.27
N ALA A 77 -2.22 9.90 -11.79
CA ALA A 77 -3.31 9.92 -12.77
C ALA A 77 -4.58 10.61 -12.22
N ALA A 78 -4.96 10.34 -10.97
CA ALA A 78 -6.11 10.99 -10.32
C ALA A 78 -5.89 12.50 -10.14
N LEU A 79 -4.67 12.92 -9.77
CA LEU A 79 -4.31 14.35 -9.64
C LEU A 79 -4.26 15.05 -11.00
N ASP A 80 -3.80 14.37 -12.05
CA ASP A 80 -3.78 14.93 -13.41
C ASP A 80 -5.22 15.17 -13.90
N ALA A 81 -6.11 14.20 -13.72
CA ALA A 81 -7.53 14.36 -14.03
C ALA A 81 -8.19 15.49 -13.21
N ALA A 82 -7.88 15.59 -11.92
CA ALA A 82 -8.35 16.71 -11.10
C ALA A 82 -7.82 18.06 -11.60
N SER A 83 -6.54 18.12 -12.00
CA SER A 83 -5.91 19.33 -12.53
C SER A 83 -6.56 19.80 -13.84
N GLU A 84 -6.90 18.87 -14.75
CA GLU A 84 -7.63 19.16 -15.98
C GLU A 84 -9.04 19.73 -15.70
N ALA A 85 -9.66 19.32 -14.59
CA ALA A 85 -10.92 19.88 -14.11
C ALA A 85 -10.78 21.21 -13.33
N GLY A 86 -9.59 21.82 -13.32
CA GLY A 86 -9.27 23.09 -12.67
C GLY A 86 -8.75 22.95 -11.23
N GLY A 87 -8.18 21.79 -10.90
CA GLY A 87 -7.53 21.45 -9.62
C GLY A 87 -8.50 21.07 -8.49
N PRO A 88 -8.01 20.39 -7.44
CA PRO A 88 -8.79 20.09 -6.24
C PRO A 88 -9.31 21.40 -5.59
N LYS A 89 -10.58 21.40 -5.18
CA LYS A 89 -11.24 22.59 -4.59
C LYS A 89 -11.31 22.53 -3.06
N SER A 90 -11.05 21.36 -2.47
CA SER A 90 -11.14 21.14 -1.02
C SER A 90 -10.12 20.10 -0.54
N VAL A 91 -9.80 20.18 0.74
CA VAL A 91 -8.99 19.15 1.40
C VAL A 91 -9.67 17.77 1.30
N LEU A 92 -11.00 17.73 1.37
CA LEU A 92 -11.76 16.49 1.24
C LEU A 92 -11.50 15.78 -0.09
N GLU A 93 -11.49 16.50 -1.21
CA GLU A 93 -11.19 15.91 -2.52
C GLU A 93 -9.78 15.29 -2.56
N ILE A 94 -8.80 15.96 -1.95
CA ILE A 94 -7.44 15.43 -1.86
C ILE A 94 -7.40 14.18 -0.96
N MET A 95 -8.12 14.17 0.16
CA MET A 95 -8.19 13.00 1.05
C MET A 95 -8.90 11.82 0.36
N GLN A 96 -9.92 12.07 -0.45
CA GLN A 96 -10.57 11.05 -1.28
C GLN A 96 -9.55 10.42 -2.26
N ILE A 97 -8.78 11.22 -2.98
CA ILE A 97 -7.71 10.73 -3.86
C ILE A 97 -6.72 9.85 -3.07
N LEU A 98 -6.28 10.30 -1.90
CA LEU A 98 -5.36 9.52 -1.05
C LEU A 98 -5.94 8.18 -0.63
N VAL A 99 -7.20 8.16 -0.19
CA VAL A 99 -7.89 6.93 0.24
C VAL A 99 -8.09 5.99 -0.93
N ASP A 100 -8.74 6.44 -1.99
CA ASP A 100 -9.15 5.61 -3.12
C ASP A 100 -7.94 4.98 -3.83
N THR A 101 -6.86 5.73 -4.01
CA THR A 101 -5.65 5.22 -4.66
C THR A 101 -4.83 4.25 -3.80
N SER A 102 -5.11 4.17 -2.50
CA SER A 102 -4.40 3.29 -1.56
C SER A 102 -5.08 1.95 -1.32
N ILE A 103 -6.33 1.74 -1.77
CA ILE A 103 -7.11 0.54 -1.47
C ILE A 103 -7.26 -0.44 -2.63
N ASP A 104 -6.95 -0.01 -3.85
CA ASP A 104 -7.07 -0.84 -5.04
C ASP A 104 -5.80 -1.69 -5.20
N PRO A 105 -5.87 -3.02 -5.01
CA PRO A 105 -4.69 -3.87 -5.12
C PRO A 105 -4.27 -3.98 -6.59
N ASP A 106 -2.98 -3.76 -6.84
CA ASP A 106 -2.37 -3.99 -8.14
C ASP A 106 -0.98 -4.62 -7.94
N PRO A 107 -0.79 -5.86 -8.34
CA PRO A 107 -1.76 -6.68 -9.10
C PRO A 107 -2.89 -7.25 -8.20
N PRO A 108 -4.06 -7.57 -8.77
CA PRO A 108 -5.23 -8.04 -8.02
C PRO A 108 -5.00 -9.28 -7.15
N GLU A 109 -4.07 -10.17 -7.54
CA GLU A 109 -3.70 -11.35 -6.77
C GLU A 109 -3.00 -11.04 -5.44
N TRP A 110 -2.59 -9.80 -5.20
CA TRP A 110 -2.05 -9.37 -3.91
C TRP A 110 -3.14 -9.27 -2.83
N GLY A 111 -4.40 -9.12 -3.24
CA GLY A 111 -5.49 -8.93 -2.31
C GLY A 111 -5.32 -7.66 -1.47
N GLU A 112 -6.18 -7.50 -0.49
CA GLU A 112 -6.16 -6.35 0.40
C GLU A 112 -5.22 -6.60 1.59
N CYS A 113 -3.90 -6.51 1.39
CA CYS A 113 -2.92 -6.72 2.46
C CYS A 113 -1.65 -5.84 2.35
N TYR A 114 -1.56 -4.99 1.31
CA TYR A 114 -0.36 -4.18 1.08
C TYR A 114 -0.18 -3.08 2.15
N ASN A 115 -1.25 -2.39 2.55
CA ASN A 115 -1.14 -1.36 3.60
C ASN A 115 -0.72 -1.98 4.94
N ARG A 116 -1.26 -3.13 5.30
CA ARG A 116 -0.87 -3.88 6.50
C ARG A 116 0.61 -4.28 6.47
N PHE A 117 1.09 -4.79 5.34
CA PHE A 117 2.50 -5.09 5.13
C PHE A 117 3.38 -3.85 5.31
N VAL A 118 3.05 -2.73 4.65
CA VAL A 118 3.83 -1.49 4.71
C VAL A 118 3.86 -0.91 6.12
N VAL A 119 2.71 -0.83 6.80
CA VAL A 119 2.65 -0.30 8.18
C VAL A 119 3.44 -1.19 9.15
N GLY A 120 3.31 -2.51 9.04
CA GLY A 120 4.09 -3.46 9.84
C GLY A 120 5.59 -3.33 9.60
N LEU A 121 6.01 -3.20 8.35
CA LEU A 121 7.42 -3.03 7.99
C LEU A 121 7.98 -1.67 8.45
N GLN A 122 7.21 -0.58 8.30
CA GLN A 122 7.65 0.73 8.79
C GLN A 122 7.82 0.77 10.31
N SER A 123 7.04 -0.03 11.04
CA SER A 123 7.13 -0.13 12.49
C SER A 123 8.31 -0.99 12.95
N SER A 124 8.64 -2.06 12.20
CA SER A 124 9.70 -3.01 12.56
C SER A 124 11.06 -2.69 11.92
N ASN A 125 11.07 -2.24 10.68
CA ASN A 125 12.30 -1.96 9.92
C ASN A 125 12.12 -0.78 8.94
N ARG A 126 11.92 0.42 9.49
CA ARG A 126 11.77 1.65 8.70
C ARG A 126 12.96 1.92 7.78
N ALA A 127 14.18 1.57 8.22
CA ALA A 127 15.38 1.80 7.43
C ALA A 127 15.35 1.03 6.10
N LEU A 128 14.98 -0.27 6.15
CA LEU A 128 14.83 -1.10 4.95
C LEU A 128 13.75 -0.53 4.02
N PHE A 129 12.61 -0.08 4.56
CA PHE A 129 11.53 0.50 3.78
C PHE A 129 11.98 1.76 3.03
N MET A 130 12.61 2.70 3.72
CA MET A 130 13.08 3.95 3.12
C MET A 130 14.20 3.73 2.11
N ASP A 131 15.13 2.82 2.40
CA ASP A 131 16.23 2.47 1.50
C ASP A 131 15.71 1.77 0.22
N ALA A 132 14.72 0.89 0.34
CA ALA A 132 14.12 0.22 -0.82
C ALA A 132 13.45 1.22 -1.79
N LEU A 133 12.84 2.28 -1.27
CA LEU A 133 12.23 3.32 -2.10
C LEU A 133 13.27 4.24 -2.73
N ALA A 134 14.43 4.43 -2.12
CA ALA A 134 15.52 5.29 -2.60
C ALA A 134 15.03 6.70 -3.03
N GLY A 135 14.03 7.25 -2.33
CA GLY A 135 13.42 8.54 -2.65
C GLY A 135 12.49 8.56 -3.86
N GLN A 136 12.16 7.40 -4.42
CA GLN A 136 11.25 7.26 -5.57
C GLN A 136 9.83 6.84 -5.14
N TRP A 137 8.90 6.83 -6.10
CA TRP A 137 7.54 6.30 -5.96
C TRP A 137 6.71 6.97 -4.85
N ASN A 138 6.90 8.28 -4.68
CA ASN A 138 6.22 9.10 -3.68
C ASN A 138 5.76 10.44 -4.25
N SER A 139 5.86 10.64 -5.55
CA SER A 139 5.57 11.92 -6.21
C SER A 139 4.10 12.32 -6.07
N GLY A 140 3.18 11.39 -6.28
CA GLY A 140 1.75 11.63 -6.14
C GLY A 140 1.34 11.96 -4.71
N TYR A 141 1.98 11.33 -3.70
CA TYR A 141 1.74 11.69 -2.30
C TYR A 141 2.22 13.11 -2.00
N GLN A 142 3.43 13.47 -2.42
CA GLN A 142 3.94 14.83 -2.24
C GLN A 142 3.07 15.87 -2.93
N ARG A 143 2.61 15.62 -4.16
CA ARG A 143 1.65 16.48 -4.86
C ARG A 143 0.37 16.68 -4.05
N CYS A 144 -0.21 15.62 -3.46
CA CYS A 144 -1.36 15.76 -2.56
C CYS A 144 -1.06 16.69 -1.38
N LEU A 145 0.11 16.53 -0.74
CA LEU A 145 0.51 17.41 0.37
C LEU A 145 0.69 18.85 -0.07
N ASP A 146 1.22 19.08 -1.28
CA ASP A 146 1.41 20.43 -1.84
C ASP A 146 0.07 21.09 -2.14
N GLU A 147 -0.91 20.36 -2.69
CA GLU A 147 -2.28 20.86 -2.87
C GLU A 147 -2.94 21.24 -1.53
N VAL A 148 -2.76 20.40 -0.47
CA VAL A 148 -3.22 20.77 0.87
C VAL A 148 -2.58 22.05 1.36
N ARG A 149 -1.25 22.23 1.16
CA ARG A 149 -0.55 23.46 1.53
C ARG A 149 -1.07 24.68 0.78
N LEU A 150 -1.43 24.52 -0.50
CA LEU A 150 -2.02 25.60 -1.31
C LEU A 150 -3.41 26.00 -0.80
N LEU A 151 -4.23 25.05 -0.35
CA LEU A 151 -5.58 25.30 0.16
C LEU A 151 -5.58 25.85 1.61
N LYS A 152 -4.56 25.54 2.42
CA LYS A 152 -4.51 25.86 3.86
C LYS A 152 -3.41 26.88 4.21
N LYS A 153 -3.34 27.98 3.44
CA LYS A 153 -2.39 29.08 3.68
C LYS A 153 -2.69 29.87 4.97
N ASP A 154 -3.88 29.72 5.51
CA ASP A 154 -4.32 30.29 6.77
C ASP A 154 -3.73 29.59 8.02
N ILE A 155 -3.22 28.37 7.85
CA ILE A 155 -2.58 27.62 8.93
C ILE A 155 -1.06 27.83 8.87
N SER A 156 -0.42 28.05 10.03
CA SER A 156 1.04 28.17 10.06
C SER A 156 1.73 26.91 9.52
N PRO A 157 2.83 27.04 8.74
CA PRO A 157 3.50 25.89 8.14
C PRO A 157 3.94 24.82 9.16
N SER A 158 4.32 25.21 10.37
CA SER A 158 4.72 24.28 11.44
C SER A 158 3.54 23.43 11.90
N ILE A 159 2.38 24.05 12.16
CA ILE A 159 1.15 23.33 12.57
C ILE A 159 0.65 22.45 11.43
N LEU A 160 0.61 22.98 10.21
CA LEU A 160 0.16 22.19 9.05
C LEU A 160 1.03 20.95 8.84
N ASN A 161 2.37 21.08 8.95
CA ASN A 161 3.26 19.93 8.82
C ASN A 161 3.02 18.86 9.90
N GLN A 162 2.73 19.24 11.15
CA GLN A 162 2.34 18.29 12.20
C GLN A 162 1.04 17.56 11.83
N ARG A 163 0.02 18.30 11.38
CA ARG A 163 -1.26 17.72 10.95
C ARG A 163 -1.10 16.78 9.76
N LEU A 164 -0.23 17.11 8.79
CA LEU A 164 0.08 16.23 7.67
C LEU A 164 0.75 14.92 8.12
N VAL A 165 1.64 14.97 9.11
CA VAL A 165 2.25 13.77 9.71
C VAL A 165 1.19 12.92 10.42
N PHE A 166 0.30 13.54 11.21
CA PHE A 166 -0.79 12.83 11.90
C PHE A 166 -1.76 12.21 10.90
N MET A 167 -2.14 12.95 9.86
CA MET A 167 -3.00 12.47 8.77
C MET A 167 -2.39 11.25 8.07
N GLY A 168 -1.10 11.30 7.73
CA GLY A 168 -0.41 10.17 7.09
C GLY A 168 -0.37 8.92 7.98
N GLY A 169 -0.12 9.10 9.28
CA GLY A 169 -0.19 8.02 10.27
C GLY A 169 -1.59 7.43 10.41
N ALA A 170 -2.62 8.29 10.45
CA ALA A 170 -4.02 7.87 10.50
C ALA A 170 -4.42 7.12 9.23
N LEU A 171 -4.09 7.62 8.03
CA LEU A 171 -4.36 6.97 6.76
C LEU A 171 -3.80 5.55 6.76
N GLY A 172 -2.51 5.38 7.04
CA GLY A 172 -1.87 4.06 7.07
C GLY A 172 -2.52 3.12 8.10
N GLY A 173 -2.73 3.60 9.33
CA GLY A 173 -3.33 2.80 10.41
C GLY A 173 -4.76 2.36 10.11
N ILE A 174 -5.59 3.26 9.58
CA ILE A 174 -7.00 2.96 9.21
C ILE A 174 -7.05 1.92 8.09
N LEU A 175 -6.24 2.09 7.03
CA LEU A 175 -6.25 1.17 5.90
C LEU A 175 -5.67 -0.20 6.25
N ALA A 176 -4.61 -0.25 7.07
CA ALA A 176 -4.09 -1.51 7.59
C ALA A 176 -5.11 -2.23 8.51
N GLY A 177 -5.83 -1.47 9.35
CA GLY A 177 -6.93 -1.99 10.15
C GLY A 177 -8.07 -2.55 9.30
N ARG A 178 -8.47 -1.84 8.24
CA ARG A 178 -9.45 -2.33 7.25
C ARG A 178 -9.04 -3.67 6.65
N GLU A 179 -7.80 -3.77 6.16
CA GLU A 179 -7.27 -5.01 5.59
C GLU A 179 -7.24 -6.17 6.61
N THR A 180 -6.95 -5.85 7.87
CA THR A 180 -6.96 -6.85 8.97
C THR A 180 -8.37 -7.39 9.22
N GLU A 181 -9.36 -6.50 9.30
CA GLU A 181 -10.75 -6.88 9.51
C GLU A 181 -11.28 -7.71 8.33
N LEU A 182 -11.07 -7.24 7.09
CA LEU A 182 -11.54 -7.94 5.89
C LEU A 182 -10.84 -9.29 5.64
N ALA A 183 -9.66 -9.50 6.19
CA ALA A 183 -8.98 -10.80 6.15
C ALA A 183 -9.63 -11.85 7.07
N ASP A 184 -10.37 -11.44 8.09
CA ASP A 184 -11.13 -12.34 8.97
C ASP A 184 -12.43 -12.78 8.30
N GLN A 185 -12.41 -13.96 7.67
CA GLN A 185 -13.57 -14.55 7.00
C GLN A 185 -14.55 -15.24 7.96
N SER A 186 -14.29 -15.22 9.27
CA SER A 186 -15.16 -15.88 10.27
C SER A 186 -16.43 -15.08 10.58
N ARG A 187 -16.49 -13.81 10.17
CA ARG A 187 -17.59 -12.87 10.42
C ARG A 187 -17.79 -11.90 9.26
N GLN A 188 -18.94 -11.25 9.23
CA GLN A 188 -19.21 -10.16 8.30
C GLN A 188 -18.61 -8.85 8.82
N HIS A 189 -18.24 -7.95 7.91
CA HIS A 189 -17.66 -6.65 8.21
C HIS A 189 -18.53 -5.50 7.63
N PRO A 190 -19.77 -5.30 8.14
CA PRO A 190 -20.74 -4.38 7.53
C PRO A 190 -20.23 -2.93 7.49
N MET A 191 -19.40 -2.52 8.45
CA MET A 191 -18.77 -1.21 8.42
C MET A 191 -17.87 -1.04 7.19
N TRP A 192 -16.98 -2.00 6.92
CA TRP A 192 -16.02 -1.90 5.82
C TRP A 192 -16.61 -2.17 4.44
N THR A 193 -17.74 -2.86 4.37
CA THR A 193 -18.48 -3.13 3.12
C THR A 193 -19.54 -2.08 2.80
N HIS A 194 -19.80 -1.13 3.70
CA HIS A 194 -20.73 -0.05 3.45
C HIS A 194 -20.17 0.94 2.42
N PRO A 195 -20.94 1.34 1.40
CA PRO A 195 -20.43 2.15 0.28
C PRO A 195 -19.90 3.53 0.69
N ASP A 196 -20.36 4.09 1.81
CA ASP A 196 -19.91 5.42 2.28
C ASP A 196 -18.67 5.37 3.20
N THR A 197 -18.20 4.19 3.60
CA THR A 197 -17.13 4.08 4.61
C THR A 197 -15.85 4.79 4.19
N LEU A 198 -15.42 4.64 2.95
CA LEU A 198 -14.19 5.28 2.47
C LEU A 198 -14.34 6.80 2.41
N ASN A 199 -15.52 7.31 2.08
CA ASN A 199 -15.80 8.74 2.17
C ASN A 199 -15.76 9.23 3.64
N GLN A 200 -16.25 8.45 4.61
CA GLN A 200 -16.10 8.79 6.03
C GLN A 200 -14.64 8.75 6.49
N VAL A 201 -13.81 7.84 5.98
CA VAL A 201 -12.35 7.86 6.22
C VAL A 201 -11.76 9.17 5.68
N ALA A 202 -12.06 9.55 4.44
CA ALA A 202 -11.57 10.80 3.86
C ALA A 202 -12.00 12.03 4.68
N ARG A 203 -13.24 12.07 5.17
CA ARG A 203 -13.74 13.13 6.07
C ARG A 203 -12.99 13.18 7.40
N ALA A 204 -12.69 12.04 7.99
CA ALA A 204 -11.91 11.97 9.23
C ALA A 204 -10.49 12.51 9.02
N LEU A 205 -9.83 12.13 7.91
CA LEU A 205 -8.52 12.66 7.56
C LEU A 205 -8.57 14.18 7.27
N THR A 206 -9.64 14.66 6.65
CA THR A 206 -9.87 16.10 6.45
C THR A 206 -9.96 16.84 7.78
N ALA A 207 -10.69 16.30 8.75
CA ALA A 207 -10.80 16.90 10.08
C ALA A 207 -9.44 17.00 10.81
N ILE A 208 -8.52 16.05 10.61
CA ILE A 208 -7.15 16.15 11.15
C ILE A 208 -6.42 17.36 10.58
N ILE A 209 -6.63 17.67 9.29
CA ILE A 209 -5.98 18.81 8.63
C ILE A 209 -6.64 20.14 9.04
N GLU A 210 -7.95 20.16 9.15
CA GLU A 210 -8.71 21.40 9.41
C GLU A 210 -8.75 21.79 10.88
N GLY A 211 -8.66 20.83 11.80
CA GLY A 211 -8.58 21.01 13.26
C GLY A 211 -9.91 21.03 13.94
#